data_a0f3edf853783acc8a91fab82a17d0e5
#
_entry.id   a0f3edf853783acc8a91fab82a17d0e5
#
_cell.length_a   1.000
_cell.length_b   1.000
_cell.length_c   1.000
_cell.angle_alpha   90.00
_cell.angle_beta   90.00
_cell.angle_gamma   90.00
#
_symmetry.space_group_name_H-M   'P 1'
#
loop_
_entity.id
_entity.type
_entity.pdbx_description
1 polymer ?
#
loop_
_entity_poly.entity_id
_entity_poly.type
_entity_poly.pdbx_seq_one_letter_code
_entity_poly.pdbx_strand_id
1 'polypeptide(L)'
;QFFTKSLYKLDCIQYNRLHIQERKGIYMTEKRVLNFSAGPSMLPEPVLEKAAKQMLNYENSGMSVMEMSHRSSSYLDIFEKTKGLLKKVMNIPDDYKIVFIQGGATQQFSMVPLNLLKNGKADYVVTGAFSKKAAAEAKKFGEINIAYDGSENNFKHIPTQDELKLDPEASYVHLCANNTIYGTEWKYIPETNGVPVIADMSSNILSKPVDVSKFGMIYAGAQKNMGIAGLGVAIIKEDLLQKVAATTPVLLDYK
;
A
#
# COMPACT_ATOMS: atom_id res chain seq x y z
N GLN A 1 40.75 -17.80 -10.81
CA GLN A 1 39.37 -17.27 -10.99
C GLN A 1 38.42 -18.22 -11.75
N PHE A 2 38.89 -19.25 -12.42
CA PHE A 2 38.05 -20.22 -13.15
C PHE A 2 37.63 -21.44 -12.30
N PHE A 3 38.33 -21.77 -11.25
CA PHE A 3 38.04 -22.93 -10.39
C PHE A 3 36.89 -22.70 -9.36
N THR A 4 36.64 -21.47 -8.94
CA THR A 4 35.60 -21.18 -7.95
C THR A 4 34.18 -21.21 -8.52
N LYS A 5 33.98 -20.91 -9.81
CA LYS A 5 32.66 -20.97 -10.44
C LYS A 5 32.12 -22.39 -10.69
N SER A 6 33.02 -23.39 -10.78
CA SER A 6 32.63 -24.79 -11.01
C SER A 6 32.12 -25.50 -9.77
N LEU A 7 32.70 -25.17 -8.59
CA LEU A 7 32.27 -25.75 -7.30
C LEU A 7 30.86 -25.29 -6.89
N TYR A 8 30.55 -24.01 -7.05
CA TYR A 8 29.18 -23.50 -6.75
C TYR A 8 28.08 -24.10 -7.63
N LYS A 9 28.38 -24.48 -8.90
CA LYS A 9 27.42 -25.15 -9.78
C LYS A 9 27.17 -26.60 -9.39
N LEU A 10 28.20 -27.28 -8.92
CA LEU A 10 28.10 -28.69 -8.48
C LEU A 10 27.32 -28.79 -7.15
N ASP A 11 27.56 -27.87 -6.23
CA ASP A 11 26.84 -27.81 -4.95
C ASP A 11 25.34 -27.48 -5.13
N CYS A 12 24.99 -26.57 -6.04
CA CYS A 12 23.59 -26.29 -6.38
C CYS A 12 22.88 -27.48 -7.01
N ILE A 13 23.58 -28.26 -7.86
CA ILE A 13 22.99 -29.43 -8.54
C ILE A 13 22.84 -30.59 -7.55
N GLN A 14 23.81 -30.79 -6.65
CA GLN A 14 23.77 -31.82 -5.62
C GLN A 14 22.74 -31.46 -4.52
N TYR A 15 22.67 -30.19 -4.11
CA TYR A 15 21.64 -29.66 -3.22
C TYR A 15 20.24 -29.85 -3.79
N ASN A 16 20.03 -29.53 -5.07
CA ASN A 16 18.76 -29.74 -5.74
C ASN A 16 18.38 -31.22 -5.89
N ARG A 17 19.33 -32.14 -6.14
CA ARG A 17 19.06 -33.60 -6.23
C ARG A 17 18.68 -34.20 -4.88
N LEU A 18 19.36 -33.83 -3.79
CA LEU A 18 19.03 -34.30 -2.43
C LEU A 18 17.64 -33.80 -1.99
N HIS A 19 17.28 -32.55 -2.28
CA HIS A 19 16.01 -31.99 -1.89
C HIS A 19 14.82 -32.42 -2.76
N ILE A 20 15.05 -32.87 -4.01
CA ILE A 20 13.98 -33.42 -4.86
C ILE A 20 13.55 -34.83 -4.39
N GLN A 21 14.44 -35.63 -3.81
CA GLN A 21 14.07 -36.92 -3.22
C GLN A 21 13.34 -36.79 -1.86
N GLU A 22 13.67 -35.79 -1.07
CA GLU A 22 13.00 -35.55 0.23
C GLU A 22 11.62 -34.87 0.10
N ARG A 23 11.30 -34.25 -1.05
CA ARG A 23 10.02 -33.53 -1.25
C ARG A 23 8.77 -34.42 -1.33
N LYS A 24 8.89 -35.74 -1.26
CA LYS A 24 7.72 -36.65 -1.18
C LYS A 24 7.09 -36.75 0.22
N GLY A 25 7.60 -36.03 1.23
CA GLY A 25 7.17 -36.18 2.60
C GLY A 25 7.07 -34.93 3.48
N ILE A 26 7.42 -33.75 3.00
CA ILE A 26 7.31 -32.53 3.83
C ILE A 26 6.06 -31.75 3.44
N TYR A 27 4.89 -32.34 3.67
CA TYR A 27 3.75 -31.52 4.07
C TYR A 27 3.91 -31.31 5.57
N MET A 28 4.20 -30.06 5.95
CA MET A 28 4.31 -29.69 7.36
C MET A 28 3.05 -30.06 8.10
N THR A 29 3.12 -31.11 8.92
CA THR A 29 2.10 -31.47 9.89
C THR A 29 2.10 -30.51 11.07
N GLU A 30 2.98 -29.51 11.06
CA GLU A 30 3.05 -28.50 12.11
C GLU A 30 1.92 -27.48 11.95
N LYS A 31 1.10 -27.42 12.99
CA LYS A 31 0.00 -26.47 13.08
C LYS A 31 0.55 -25.04 13.05
N ARG A 32 0.08 -24.21 12.11
CA ARG A 32 0.45 -22.80 12.05
C ARG A 32 0.12 -22.09 13.36
N VAL A 33 1.00 -21.18 13.78
CA VAL A 33 0.72 -20.32 14.94
C VAL A 33 -0.46 -19.38 14.64
N LEU A 34 -1.23 -19.06 15.66
CA LEU A 34 -2.24 -18.01 15.58
C LEU A 34 -1.54 -16.66 15.64
N ASN A 35 -1.34 -16.04 14.49
CA ASN A 35 -0.65 -14.75 14.37
C ASN A 35 -1.68 -13.61 14.36
N PHE A 36 -1.66 -12.79 15.40
CA PHE A 36 -2.48 -11.59 15.55
C PHE A 36 -1.71 -10.29 15.34
N SER A 37 -0.54 -10.34 14.69
CA SER A 37 0.23 -9.14 14.36
C SER A 37 -0.56 -8.21 13.43
N ALA A 38 -0.51 -6.92 13.73
CA ALA A 38 -1.20 -5.91 12.92
C ALA A 38 -0.61 -5.75 11.50
N GLY A 39 0.66 -6.06 11.34
CA GLY A 39 1.34 -6.04 10.03
C GLY A 39 2.86 -6.20 10.14
N PRO A 40 3.46 -7.08 9.33
CA PRO A 40 2.82 -8.00 8.39
C PRO A 40 1.86 -8.96 9.08
N SER A 41 0.63 -9.02 8.56
CA SER A 41 -0.42 -9.83 9.16
C SER A 41 -0.48 -11.24 8.55
N MET A 42 -1.25 -12.12 9.18
CA MET A 42 -1.46 -13.48 8.72
C MET A 42 -2.15 -13.51 7.36
N LEU A 43 -1.57 -14.22 6.39
CA LEU A 43 -2.21 -14.48 5.10
C LEU A 43 -3.10 -15.73 5.18
N PRO A 44 -4.22 -15.77 4.43
CA PRO A 44 -5.04 -16.97 4.32
C PRO A 44 -4.24 -18.17 3.79
N GLU A 45 -4.40 -19.31 4.41
CA GLU A 45 -3.67 -20.54 4.05
C GLU A 45 -3.87 -20.97 2.59
N PRO A 46 -5.10 -20.93 2.02
CA PRO A 46 -5.31 -21.25 0.61
C PRO A 46 -4.53 -20.33 -0.35
N VAL A 47 -4.27 -19.08 0.03
CA VAL A 47 -3.46 -18.14 -0.76
C VAL A 47 -1.99 -18.57 -0.74
N LEU A 48 -1.48 -18.95 0.43
CA LEU A 48 -0.09 -19.42 0.58
C LEU A 48 0.14 -20.75 -0.15
N GLU A 49 -0.81 -21.68 -0.06
CA GLU A 49 -0.77 -22.96 -0.79
C GLU A 49 -0.76 -22.74 -2.32
N LYS A 50 -1.62 -21.82 -2.80
CA LYS A 50 -1.64 -21.47 -4.22
C LYS A 50 -0.31 -20.86 -4.65
N ALA A 51 0.22 -19.91 -3.88
CA ALA A 51 1.51 -19.31 -4.15
C ALA A 51 2.64 -20.35 -4.17
N ALA A 52 2.66 -21.28 -3.21
CA ALA A 52 3.65 -22.36 -3.16
C ALA A 52 3.58 -23.28 -4.38
N LYS A 53 2.37 -23.66 -4.82
CA LYS A 53 2.18 -24.50 -6.02
C LYS A 53 2.67 -23.81 -7.30
N GLN A 54 2.52 -22.49 -7.37
CA GLN A 54 2.88 -21.69 -8.54
C GLN A 54 4.32 -21.13 -8.48
N MET A 55 5.02 -21.34 -7.36
CA MET A 55 6.34 -20.75 -7.12
C MET A 55 7.41 -21.20 -8.14
N LEU A 56 7.38 -22.45 -8.57
CA LEU A 56 8.35 -22.98 -9.54
C LEU A 56 7.86 -22.91 -10.98
N ASN A 57 6.55 -22.96 -11.20
CA ASN A 57 5.96 -23.02 -12.53
C ASN A 57 4.55 -22.41 -12.49
N TYR A 58 4.46 -21.14 -12.83
CA TYR A 58 3.18 -20.45 -12.91
C TYR A 58 2.39 -20.91 -14.13
N GLU A 59 1.23 -21.57 -13.89
CA GLU A 59 0.27 -21.96 -14.92
C GLU A 59 0.93 -22.63 -16.17
N ASN A 60 1.91 -23.48 -15.95
CA ASN A 60 2.69 -24.19 -16.99
C ASN A 60 3.53 -23.27 -17.89
N SER A 61 3.82 -22.05 -17.49
CA SER A 61 4.74 -21.15 -18.22
C SER A 61 6.20 -21.62 -18.23
N GLY A 62 6.54 -22.59 -17.39
CA GLY A 62 7.92 -23.06 -17.20
C GLY A 62 8.78 -22.17 -16.32
N MET A 63 8.22 -21.09 -15.73
CA MET A 63 8.95 -20.16 -14.87
C MET A 63 8.13 -19.70 -13.67
N SER A 64 8.82 -19.21 -12.65
CA SER A 64 8.23 -18.54 -11.50
C SER A 64 7.71 -17.16 -11.86
N VAL A 65 6.68 -16.68 -11.15
CA VAL A 65 6.28 -15.27 -11.23
C VAL A 65 7.44 -14.32 -10.88
N MET A 66 8.36 -14.73 -9.99
CA MET A 66 9.54 -13.94 -9.62
C MET A 66 10.57 -13.78 -10.74
N GLU A 67 10.51 -14.63 -11.78
CA GLU A 67 11.42 -14.61 -12.93
C GLU A 67 10.80 -13.93 -14.15
N MET A 68 9.51 -13.61 -14.09
CA MET A 68 8.79 -13.01 -15.21
C MET A 68 9.16 -11.55 -15.42
N SER A 69 9.35 -11.16 -16.67
CA SER A 69 9.37 -9.74 -17.03
C SER A 69 7.99 -9.12 -16.77
N HIS A 70 7.95 -7.91 -16.18
CA HIS A 70 6.71 -7.14 -16.02
C HIS A 70 6.03 -6.79 -17.36
N ARG A 71 6.69 -7.04 -18.50
CA ARG A 71 6.17 -6.84 -19.87
C ARG A 71 5.66 -8.14 -20.50
N SER A 72 5.83 -9.30 -19.86
CA SER A 72 5.32 -10.57 -20.38
C SER A 72 3.80 -10.61 -20.28
N SER A 73 3.15 -11.33 -21.22
CA SER A 73 1.70 -11.52 -21.22
C SER A 73 1.21 -12.13 -19.91
N SER A 74 1.88 -13.17 -19.42
CA SER A 74 1.52 -13.83 -18.15
C SER A 74 1.55 -12.88 -16.95
N TYR A 75 2.55 -11.98 -16.89
CA TYR A 75 2.59 -10.98 -15.83
C TYR A 75 1.48 -9.94 -15.99
N LEU A 76 1.26 -9.44 -17.20
CA LEU A 76 0.19 -8.49 -17.50
C LEU A 76 -1.18 -9.07 -17.17
N ASP A 77 -1.43 -10.35 -17.42
CA ASP A 77 -2.68 -11.03 -17.03
C ASP A 77 -2.88 -11.03 -15.51
N ILE A 78 -1.82 -11.31 -14.73
CA ILE A 78 -1.87 -11.21 -13.25
C ILE A 78 -2.20 -9.78 -12.81
N PHE A 79 -1.52 -8.81 -13.42
CA PHE A 79 -1.65 -7.39 -13.09
C PHE A 79 -3.07 -6.87 -13.37
N GLU A 80 -3.58 -7.08 -14.58
CA GLU A 80 -4.91 -6.62 -14.99
C GLU A 80 -6.02 -7.34 -14.22
N LYS A 81 -5.87 -8.64 -13.96
CA LYS A 81 -6.79 -9.38 -13.10
C LYS A 81 -6.83 -8.83 -11.68
N THR A 82 -5.68 -8.49 -11.12
CA THR A 82 -5.58 -7.91 -9.77
C THR A 82 -6.25 -6.55 -9.72
N LYS A 83 -5.99 -5.68 -10.70
CA LYS A 83 -6.67 -4.38 -10.82
C LYS A 83 -8.19 -4.54 -10.94
N GLY A 84 -8.63 -5.42 -11.84
CA GLY A 84 -10.05 -5.67 -12.08
C GLY A 84 -10.78 -6.20 -10.84
N LEU A 85 -10.14 -7.09 -10.08
CA LEU A 85 -10.69 -7.59 -8.82
C LEU A 85 -10.77 -6.48 -7.76
N LEU A 86 -9.72 -5.68 -7.59
CA LEU A 86 -9.72 -4.56 -6.65
C LEU A 86 -10.80 -3.54 -7.01
N LYS A 87 -10.90 -3.19 -8.31
CA LYS A 87 -11.94 -2.29 -8.83
C LYS A 87 -13.34 -2.80 -8.51
N LYS A 88 -13.59 -4.10 -8.72
CA LYS A 88 -14.88 -4.74 -8.44
C LYS A 88 -15.20 -4.77 -6.94
N VAL A 89 -14.24 -5.19 -6.09
CA VAL A 89 -14.48 -5.36 -4.64
C VAL A 89 -14.69 -4.02 -3.94
N MET A 90 -13.98 -2.98 -4.35
CA MET A 90 -14.08 -1.64 -3.76
C MET A 90 -15.06 -0.72 -4.52
N ASN A 91 -15.70 -1.21 -5.61
CA ASN A 91 -16.55 -0.40 -6.48
C ASN A 91 -15.87 0.91 -6.92
N ILE A 92 -14.60 0.80 -7.38
CA ILE A 92 -13.80 1.97 -7.77
C ILE A 92 -14.35 2.56 -9.07
N PRO A 93 -14.70 3.86 -9.11
CA PRO A 93 -15.18 4.52 -10.32
C PRO A 93 -14.17 4.51 -11.47
N ASP A 94 -14.64 4.73 -12.71
CA ASP A 94 -13.80 4.66 -13.91
C ASP A 94 -12.78 5.80 -14.01
N ASP A 95 -13.05 6.92 -13.36
CA ASP A 95 -12.19 8.11 -13.31
C ASP A 95 -11.08 8.01 -12.23
N TYR A 96 -10.83 6.79 -11.70
CA TYR A 96 -9.73 6.51 -10.78
C TYR A 96 -8.69 5.59 -11.40
N LYS A 97 -7.43 5.89 -11.14
CA LYS A 97 -6.29 5.01 -11.45
C LYS A 97 -5.91 4.18 -10.22
N ILE A 98 -5.58 2.92 -10.46
CA ILE A 98 -5.01 2.02 -9.46
C ILE A 98 -3.53 1.85 -9.79
N VAL A 99 -2.67 2.23 -8.86
CA VAL A 99 -1.21 2.16 -9.00
C VAL A 99 -0.66 1.23 -7.93
N PHE A 100 0.12 0.24 -8.36
CA PHE A 100 0.89 -0.64 -7.46
C PHE A 100 2.31 -0.11 -7.37
N ILE A 101 2.79 0.10 -6.15
CA ILE A 101 4.02 0.82 -5.86
C ILE A 101 4.91 -0.09 -5.02
N GLN A 102 6.17 -0.21 -5.41
CA GLN A 102 7.17 -0.89 -4.61
C GLN A 102 7.41 -0.14 -3.30
N GLY A 103 7.50 -0.86 -2.18
CA GLY A 103 7.68 -0.29 -0.85
C GLY A 103 6.43 -0.40 0.01
N GLY A 104 6.26 0.49 0.98
CA GLY A 104 5.14 0.50 1.91
C GLY A 104 4.46 1.88 1.99
N ALA A 105 3.42 2.00 2.85
CA ALA A 105 2.69 3.24 3.03
C ALA A 105 3.56 4.42 3.51
N THR A 106 4.67 4.17 4.18
CA THR A 106 5.60 5.24 4.61
C THR A 106 6.17 6.02 3.43
N GLN A 107 6.40 5.37 2.29
CA GLN A 107 6.86 6.06 1.07
C GLN A 107 5.83 7.07 0.57
N GLN A 108 4.54 6.82 0.82
CA GLN A 108 3.47 7.73 0.42
C GLN A 108 3.50 9.05 1.18
N PHE A 109 4.13 9.10 2.36
CA PHE A 109 4.30 10.33 3.12
C PHE A 109 5.12 11.38 2.36
N SER A 110 6.06 10.92 1.50
CA SER A 110 6.81 11.79 0.57
C SER A 110 6.13 11.89 -0.80
N MET A 111 5.58 10.78 -1.33
CA MET A 111 4.98 10.76 -2.67
C MET A 111 3.74 11.64 -2.76
N VAL A 112 2.89 11.64 -1.73
CA VAL A 112 1.67 12.47 -1.71
C VAL A 112 2.01 13.96 -1.89
N PRO A 113 2.86 14.59 -1.06
CA PRO A 113 3.20 15.99 -1.27
C PRO A 113 3.96 16.24 -2.57
N LEU A 114 4.86 15.35 -3.00
CA LEU A 114 5.58 15.49 -4.29
C LEU A 114 4.64 15.58 -5.49
N ASN A 115 3.52 14.87 -5.45
CA ASN A 115 2.58 14.79 -6.57
C ASN A 115 1.39 15.73 -6.45
N LEU A 116 0.91 16.01 -5.22
CA LEU A 116 -0.38 16.65 -5.01
C LEU A 116 -0.31 18.03 -4.36
N LEU A 117 0.85 18.49 -3.91
CA LEU A 117 1.02 19.80 -3.27
C LEU A 117 1.11 20.93 -4.32
N LYS A 118 -0.01 21.22 -4.99
CA LYS A 118 -0.05 22.09 -6.18
C LYS A 118 0.24 23.56 -5.88
N ASN A 119 -0.27 24.08 -4.78
CA ASN A 119 -0.12 25.49 -4.36
C ASN A 119 0.83 25.67 -3.17
N GLY A 120 1.58 24.63 -2.82
CA GLY A 120 2.53 24.66 -1.72
C GLY A 120 1.92 24.50 -0.31
N LYS A 121 0.59 24.33 -0.19
CA LYS A 121 -0.11 24.20 1.09
C LYS A 121 -0.95 22.93 1.15
N ALA A 122 -1.05 22.31 2.34
CA ALA A 122 -1.95 21.19 2.59
C ALA A 122 -2.32 21.10 4.07
N ASP A 123 -3.46 20.47 4.35
CA ASP A 123 -3.96 20.18 5.68
C ASP A 123 -3.65 18.75 6.10
N TYR A 124 -3.22 18.57 7.33
CA TYR A 124 -3.00 17.27 7.94
C TYR A 124 -3.77 17.14 9.26
N VAL A 125 -4.56 16.06 9.37
CA VAL A 125 -5.30 15.74 10.59
C VAL A 125 -4.49 14.69 11.37
N VAL A 126 -3.88 15.10 12.47
CA VAL A 126 -2.97 14.29 13.27
C VAL A 126 -3.74 13.55 14.36
N THR A 127 -4.17 12.33 14.06
CA THR A 127 -4.95 11.46 14.97
C THR A 127 -4.18 10.25 15.46
N GLY A 128 -2.88 10.16 15.17
CA GLY A 128 -2.05 9.04 15.58
C GLY A 128 -0.60 9.16 15.13
N ALA A 129 0.21 8.16 15.46
CA ALA A 129 1.64 8.16 15.17
C ALA A 129 1.94 8.24 13.66
N PHE A 130 1.16 7.57 12.82
CA PHE A 130 1.40 7.55 11.36
C PHE A 130 0.99 8.88 10.71
N SER A 131 -0.14 9.46 11.06
CA SER A 131 -0.52 10.80 10.57
C SER A 131 0.46 11.88 11.04
N LYS A 132 1.01 11.77 12.27
CA LYS A 132 2.07 12.66 12.76
C LYS A 132 3.35 12.55 11.92
N LYS A 133 3.77 11.31 11.57
CA LYS A 133 4.92 11.08 10.70
C LYS A 133 4.67 11.60 9.28
N ALA A 134 3.46 11.38 8.74
CA ALA A 134 3.09 11.89 7.42
C ALA A 134 3.14 13.41 7.36
N ALA A 135 2.58 14.10 8.36
CA ALA A 135 2.65 15.55 8.46
C ALA A 135 4.10 16.08 8.59
N ALA A 136 4.94 15.40 9.40
CA ALA A 136 6.34 15.76 9.56
C ALA A 136 7.14 15.60 8.27
N GLU A 137 6.87 14.56 7.49
CA GLU A 137 7.50 14.34 6.19
C GLU A 137 7.04 15.38 5.17
N ALA A 138 5.74 15.66 5.10
CA ALA A 138 5.16 16.62 4.16
C ALA A 138 5.70 18.06 4.35
N LYS A 139 6.05 18.45 5.58
CA LYS A 139 6.67 19.76 5.89
C LYS A 139 7.99 20.00 5.16
N LYS A 140 8.63 18.98 4.62
CA LYS A 140 9.84 19.12 3.80
C LYS A 140 9.54 19.64 2.38
N PHE A 141 8.29 19.57 1.95
CA PHE A 141 7.85 19.88 0.60
C PHE A 141 7.03 21.17 0.49
N GLY A 142 6.48 21.67 1.61
CA GLY A 142 5.72 22.92 1.62
C GLY A 142 5.14 23.28 2.98
N GLU A 143 4.23 24.23 2.97
CA GLU A 143 3.52 24.70 4.16
C GLU A 143 2.43 23.71 4.55
N ILE A 144 2.54 23.14 5.74
CA ILE A 144 1.60 22.14 6.24
C ILE A 144 0.87 22.70 7.47
N ASN A 145 -0.43 22.94 7.29
CA ASN A 145 -1.34 23.26 8.39
C ASN A 145 -1.71 21.97 9.13
N ILE A 146 -1.60 21.98 10.44
CA ILE A 146 -2.11 20.91 11.30
C ILE A 146 -3.54 21.26 11.67
N ALA A 147 -4.49 20.75 10.86
CA ALA A 147 -5.90 21.04 11.03
C ALA A 147 -6.48 20.51 12.35
N TYR A 148 -5.86 19.49 12.92
CA TYR A 148 -6.13 18.96 14.26
C TYR A 148 -4.91 18.18 14.75
N ASP A 149 -4.57 18.31 16.04
CA ASP A 149 -3.52 17.51 16.69
C ASP A 149 -4.08 16.85 17.98
N GLY A 150 -4.27 15.54 17.91
CA GLY A 150 -4.74 14.72 19.04
C GLY A 150 -3.65 14.30 20.03
N SER A 151 -2.41 14.84 19.93
CA SER A 151 -1.28 14.41 20.77
C SER A 151 -1.55 14.63 22.26
N GLU A 152 -2.20 15.74 22.63
CA GLU A 152 -2.48 16.11 24.03
C GLU A 152 -3.43 15.13 24.71
N ASN A 153 -4.34 14.50 23.97
CA ASN A 153 -5.26 13.49 24.49
C ASN A 153 -4.80 12.05 24.22
N ASN A 154 -3.52 11.86 23.84
CA ASN A 154 -2.95 10.57 23.47
C ASN A 154 -3.70 9.86 22.32
N PHE A 155 -4.25 10.62 21.37
CA PHE A 155 -4.97 10.11 20.19
C PHE A 155 -6.17 9.21 20.52
N LYS A 156 -6.88 9.49 21.62
CA LYS A 156 -7.96 8.65 22.13
C LYS A 156 -9.29 8.82 21.38
N HIS A 157 -9.45 9.88 20.58
CA HIS A 157 -10.64 10.09 19.78
C HIS A 157 -10.32 10.63 18.37
N ILE A 158 -11.29 10.53 17.49
CA ILE A 158 -11.29 11.17 16.18
C ILE A 158 -12.00 12.51 16.32
N PRO A 159 -11.44 13.62 15.79
CA PRO A 159 -12.08 14.92 15.91
C PRO A 159 -13.48 14.94 15.26
N THR A 160 -14.36 15.77 15.78
CA THR A 160 -15.61 16.16 15.13
C THR A 160 -15.33 17.18 14.02
N GLN A 161 -16.30 17.47 13.15
CA GLN A 161 -16.11 18.39 12.03
C GLN A 161 -15.73 19.81 12.50
N ASP A 162 -16.33 20.28 13.57
CA ASP A 162 -16.11 21.62 14.15
C ASP A 162 -14.75 21.78 14.86
N GLU A 163 -14.09 20.67 15.21
CA GLU A 163 -12.73 20.69 15.74
C GLU A 163 -11.68 20.84 14.65
N LEU A 164 -12.05 20.65 13.38
CA LEU A 164 -11.11 20.72 12.24
C LEU A 164 -10.90 22.17 11.80
N LYS A 165 -9.66 22.62 11.81
CA LYS A 165 -9.23 23.96 11.33
C LYS A 165 -8.66 23.83 9.92
N LEU A 166 -9.55 23.61 8.94
CA LEU A 166 -9.19 23.40 7.53
C LEU A 166 -8.91 24.74 6.82
N ASP A 167 -7.87 24.74 5.97
CA ASP A 167 -7.58 25.84 5.04
C ASP A 167 -8.35 25.59 3.73
N PRO A 168 -9.26 26.46 3.30
CA PRO A 168 -10.00 26.29 2.05
C PRO A 168 -9.11 26.40 0.81
N GLU A 169 -7.89 26.92 0.94
CA GLU A 169 -6.90 27.00 -0.13
C GLU A 169 -5.91 25.81 -0.14
N ALA A 170 -6.07 24.83 0.77
CA ALA A 170 -5.21 23.66 0.80
C ALA A 170 -5.30 22.85 -0.49
N SER A 171 -4.17 22.31 -0.96
CA SER A 171 -4.14 21.39 -2.11
C SER A 171 -4.88 20.10 -1.83
N TYR A 172 -4.87 19.66 -0.59
CA TYR A 172 -5.55 18.46 -0.10
C TYR A 172 -5.64 18.46 1.44
N VAL A 173 -6.53 17.60 1.95
CA VAL A 173 -6.62 17.25 3.39
C VAL A 173 -6.17 15.81 3.56
N HIS A 174 -5.14 15.58 4.37
CA HIS A 174 -4.61 14.22 4.65
C HIS A 174 -5.11 13.72 5.99
N LEU A 175 -5.55 12.45 6.02
CA LEU A 175 -5.93 11.74 7.24
C LEU A 175 -5.51 10.27 7.22
N CYS A 176 -5.34 9.66 8.41
CA CYS A 176 -5.28 8.21 8.58
C CYS A 176 -6.67 7.70 8.96
N ALA A 177 -7.30 6.92 8.08
CA ALA A 177 -8.68 6.45 8.27
C ALA A 177 -8.83 5.52 9.49
N ASN A 178 -7.78 4.77 9.83
CA ASN A 178 -7.71 3.94 11.03
C ASN A 178 -6.32 4.01 11.66
N ASN A 179 -6.27 4.33 12.94
CA ASN A 179 -5.03 4.45 13.69
C ASN A 179 -4.66 3.12 14.34
N THR A 180 -3.84 2.34 13.67
CA THR A 180 -3.48 0.96 14.04
C THR A 180 -3.00 0.81 15.48
N ILE A 181 -2.22 1.77 15.98
CA ILE A 181 -1.62 1.72 17.33
C ILE A 181 -2.65 2.06 18.41
N TYR A 182 -3.53 3.04 18.13
CA TYR A 182 -4.43 3.61 19.13
C TYR A 182 -5.85 3.02 19.05
N GLY A 183 -6.18 2.29 17.98
CA GLY A 183 -7.48 1.65 17.79
C GLY A 183 -8.63 2.63 17.48
N THR A 184 -8.31 3.86 17.10
CA THR A 184 -9.32 4.85 16.71
C THR A 184 -9.53 4.83 15.20
N GLU A 185 -10.78 4.91 14.75
CA GLU A 185 -11.17 4.85 13.33
C GLU A 185 -12.19 5.93 13.02
N TRP A 186 -12.01 6.59 11.88
CA TRP A 186 -12.97 7.55 11.36
C TRP A 186 -14.31 6.88 11.02
N LYS A 187 -15.40 7.45 11.52
CA LYS A 187 -16.77 7.00 11.26
C LYS A 187 -17.51 7.88 10.28
N TYR A 188 -16.90 8.97 9.87
CA TYR A 188 -17.39 9.90 8.86
C TYR A 188 -16.23 10.36 7.97
N ILE A 189 -16.53 10.99 6.85
CA ILE A 189 -15.56 11.65 5.98
C ILE A 189 -15.76 13.16 6.20
N PRO A 190 -14.70 13.92 6.53
CA PRO A 190 -14.84 15.33 6.79
C PRO A 190 -15.32 16.11 5.55
N GLU A 191 -16.15 17.10 5.77
CA GLU A 191 -16.50 18.09 4.76
C GLU A 191 -15.35 19.08 4.58
N THR A 192 -14.87 19.20 3.35
CA THR A 192 -13.64 19.94 3.02
C THR A 192 -13.88 21.05 2.00
N ASN A 193 -15.15 21.39 1.72
CA ASN A 193 -15.54 22.43 0.75
C ASN A 193 -14.89 22.23 -0.65
N GLY A 194 -14.76 20.98 -1.08
CA GLY A 194 -14.20 20.62 -2.39
C GLY A 194 -12.69 20.39 -2.41
N VAL A 195 -11.98 20.61 -1.31
CA VAL A 195 -10.57 20.22 -1.18
C VAL A 195 -10.49 18.69 -1.12
N PRO A 196 -9.68 18.02 -1.98
CA PRO A 196 -9.63 16.55 -2.04
C PRO A 196 -9.10 15.93 -0.73
N VAL A 197 -9.79 14.89 -0.26
CA VAL A 197 -9.36 14.10 0.90
C VAL A 197 -8.41 12.99 0.46
N ILE A 198 -7.25 12.92 1.09
CA ILE A 198 -6.23 11.88 0.89
C ILE A 198 -6.19 11.00 2.14
N ALA A 199 -6.51 9.72 1.99
CA ALA A 199 -6.67 8.81 3.12
C ALA A 199 -5.63 7.69 3.13
N ASP A 200 -4.88 7.57 4.23
CA ASP A 200 -4.16 6.34 4.56
C ASP A 200 -5.14 5.31 5.13
N MET A 201 -5.42 4.29 4.34
CA MET A 201 -6.29 3.17 4.72
C MET A 201 -5.51 1.87 4.97
N SER A 202 -4.22 1.92 5.24
CA SER A 202 -3.37 0.72 5.35
C SER A 202 -3.92 -0.35 6.27
N SER A 203 -4.61 0.02 7.36
CA SER A 203 -5.11 -0.95 8.33
C SER A 203 -6.59 -1.30 8.23
N ASN A 204 -7.38 -0.55 7.44
CA ASN A 204 -8.82 -0.81 7.30
C ASN A 204 -9.32 -0.90 5.85
N ILE A 205 -8.44 -0.77 4.84
CA ILE A 205 -8.82 -1.03 3.45
C ILE A 205 -9.36 -2.46 3.31
N LEU A 206 -10.42 -2.66 2.53
CA LEU A 206 -11.09 -3.96 2.32
C LEU A 206 -11.73 -4.58 3.57
N SER A 207 -11.75 -3.91 4.72
CA SER A 207 -12.41 -4.41 5.93
C SER A 207 -13.93 -4.19 5.92
N LYS A 208 -14.37 -3.17 5.20
CA LYS A 208 -15.78 -2.80 5.02
C LYS A 208 -15.95 -2.03 3.70
N PRO A 209 -17.18 -1.92 3.18
CA PRO A 209 -17.45 -1.06 2.03
C PRO A 209 -17.07 0.39 2.30
N VAL A 210 -16.48 1.04 1.28
CA VAL A 210 -16.06 2.44 1.29
C VAL A 210 -16.56 3.09 0.01
N ASP A 211 -17.15 4.26 0.11
CA ASP A 211 -17.45 5.09 -1.06
C ASP A 211 -16.18 5.80 -1.53
N VAL A 212 -15.50 5.19 -2.51
CA VAL A 212 -14.23 5.70 -3.06
C VAL A 212 -14.41 7.10 -3.66
N SER A 213 -15.59 7.43 -4.18
CA SER A 213 -15.87 8.74 -4.82
C SER A 213 -15.72 9.93 -3.88
N LYS A 214 -15.74 9.70 -2.57
CA LYS A 214 -15.54 10.72 -1.53
C LYS A 214 -14.08 11.10 -1.29
N PHE A 215 -13.14 10.40 -1.92
CA PHE A 215 -11.71 10.61 -1.72
C PHE A 215 -11.05 11.06 -3.02
N GLY A 216 -10.16 12.01 -2.94
CA GLY A 216 -9.26 12.32 -4.06
C GLY A 216 -8.23 11.21 -4.25
N MET A 217 -7.78 10.60 -3.13
CA MET A 217 -6.88 9.47 -3.15
C MET A 217 -7.04 8.61 -1.91
N ILE A 218 -6.99 7.31 -2.09
CA ILE A 218 -6.80 6.32 -1.03
C ILE A 218 -5.46 5.64 -1.26
N TYR A 219 -4.64 5.48 -0.22
CA TYR A 219 -3.46 4.64 -0.31
C TYR A 219 -3.38 3.65 0.86
N ALA A 220 -2.65 2.56 0.66
CA ALA A 220 -2.46 1.54 1.67
C ALA A 220 -1.13 0.79 1.49
N GLY A 221 -0.46 0.48 2.59
CA GLY A 221 0.55 -0.58 2.62
C GLY A 221 -0.16 -1.93 2.70
N ALA A 222 0.16 -2.83 1.76
CA ALA A 222 -0.58 -4.08 1.60
C ALA A 222 -0.45 -5.05 2.79
N GLN A 223 0.65 -4.97 3.55
CA GLN A 223 1.02 -5.94 4.58
C GLN A 223 0.06 -6.07 5.76
N LYS A 224 -0.91 -5.18 5.89
CA LYS A 224 -1.89 -5.24 6.99
C LYS A 224 -3.13 -6.03 6.58
N ASN A 225 -3.93 -5.50 5.65
CA ASN A 225 -5.23 -6.11 5.31
C ASN A 225 -5.40 -6.51 3.85
N MET A 226 -4.40 -6.34 2.99
CA MET A 226 -4.50 -6.66 1.56
C MET A 226 -3.65 -7.87 1.15
N GLY A 227 -2.41 -7.97 1.63
CA GLY A 227 -1.46 -8.96 1.11
C GLY A 227 -0.09 -8.91 1.79
N ILE A 228 0.96 -8.96 0.99
CA ILE A 228 2.34 -9.06 1.45
C ILE A 228 2.98 -7.71 1.80
N ALA A 229 4.05 -7.74 2.60
CA ALA A 229 4.93 -6.60 2.79
C ALA A 229 5.70 -6.24 1.49
N GLY A 230 6.09 -4.99 1.36
CA GLY A 230 6.85 -4.49 0.21
C GLY A 230 5.99 -3.96 -0.94
N LEU A 231 4.67 -3.95 -0.80
CA LEU A 231 3.73 -3.43 -1.78
C LEU A 231 2.90 -2.29 -1.18
N GLY A 232 2.86 -1.17 -1.88
CA GLY A 232 1.90 -0.09 -1.69
C GLY A 232 0.85 -0.09 -2.79
N VAL A 233 -0.36 0.34 -2.46
CA VAL A 233 -1.44 0.54 -3.43
C VAL A 233 -1.95 1.95 -3.29
N ALA A 234 -2.13 2.65 -4.41
CA ALA A 234 -2.74 3.96 -4.48
C ALA A 234 -3.93 3.92 -5.45
N ILE A 235 -5.08 4.44 -5.02
CA ILE A 235 -6.30 4.61 -5.80
C ILE A 235 -6.52 6.11 -5.90
N ILE A 236 -6.31 6.69 -7.07
CA ILE A 236 -6.18 8.14 -7.26
C ILE A 236 -7.14 8.60 -8.32
N LYS A 237 -7.88 9.67 -8.05
CA LYS A 237 -8.74 10.31 -9.02
C LYS A 237 -7.90 10.92 -10.14
N GLU A 238 -8.26 10.66 -11.41
CA GLU A 238 -7.45 11.05 -12.58
C GLU A 238 -7.18 12.55 -12.67
N ASP A 239 -8.13 13.38 -12.26
CA ASP A 239 -7.98 14.84 -12.28
C ASP A 239 -6.90 15.36 -11.33
N LEU A 240 -6.48 14.55 -10.34
CA LEU A 240 -5.36 14.86 -9.45
C LEU A 240 -3.99 14.53 -10.08
N LEU A 241 -3.94 13.63 -11.07
CA LEU A 241 -2.73 13.22 -11.78
C LEU A 241 -2.28 14.27 -12.81
N GLN A 242 -2.05 15.47 -12.34
CA GLN A 242 -1.54 16.55 -13.19
C GLN A 242 -0.02 16.44 -13.35
N LYS A 243 0.54 17.36 -14.15
CA LYS A 243 1.97 17.45 -14.33
C LYS A 243 2.63 17.80 -12.99
N VAL A 244 3.45 16.89 -12.49
CA VAL A 244 4.28 17.10 -11.30
C VAL A 244 5.46 18.05 -11.60
N ALA A 245 6.13 18.53 -10.56
CA ALA A 245 7.35 19.32 -10.73
C ALA A 245 8.40 18.55 -11.53
N ALA A 246 9.15 19.22 -12.39
CA ALA A 246 10.20 18.59 -13.20
C ALA A 246 11.31 17.93 -12.36
N THR A 247 11.40 18.30 -11.09
CA THR A 247 12.32 17.71 -10.10
C THR A 247 11.81 16.44 -9.44
N THR A 248 10.54 16.05 -9.68
CA THR A 248 9.98 14.81 -9.10
C THR A 248 10.66 13.60 -9.75
N PRO A 249 11.30 12.72 -8.97
CA PRO A 249 11.91 11.51 -9.52
C PRO A 249 10.87 10.61 -10.17
N VAL A 250 11.20 10.03 -11.33
CA VAL A 250 10.28 9.19 -12.13
C VAL A 250 9.63 8.05 -11.31
N LEU A 251 10.39 7.42 -10.41
CA LEU A 251 9.86 6.34 -9.58
C LEU A 251 8.91 6.81 -8.46
N LEU A 252 8.81 8.11 -8.23
CA LEU A 252 7.93 8.72 -7.23
C LEU A 252 6.76 9.49 -7.87
N ASP A 253 6.66 9.49 -9.19
CA ASP A 253 5.53 10.05 -9.93
C ASP A 253 4.42 8.99 -10.03
N TYR A 254 3.19 9.37 -9.69
CA TYR A 254 2.03 8.47 -9.83
C TYR A 254 1.57 8.30 -11.30
N LYS A 255 2.03 9.15 -12.19
CA LYS A 255 1.70 9.13 -13.61
C LYS A 255 2.72 8.29 -14.37
#